data_98a6ef8dd3385ca8fe2b56549c8e6010
#
_entry.id   98a6ef8dd3385ca8fe2b56549c8e6010
#
_cell.length_a   1.000
_cell.length_b   1.000
_cell.length_c   1.000
_cell.angle_alpha   90.00
_cell.angle_beta   90.00
_cell.angle_gamma   90.00
#
_symmetry.space_group_name_H-M   'P 1'
#
loop_
_entity.id
_entity.type
_entity.pdbx_description
1 polymer ?
#
loop_
_entity_poly.entity_id
_entity_poly.type
_entity_poly.pdbx_seq_one_letter_code
_entity_poly.pdbx_strand_id
1 'polypeptide(L)'
;MLPLLLALAAVQAAPDTLAAASPVGTWANPGGSVIVEIAACGDSELCGRVSWASDKAKADARKHGTDPLIGTELMHNFVPNGADRWRGMLFVPDLKRTSKADLQQLAPDRIKIRGCAVGRALCKSQIWTRSAPHQAVN
;
A
#
# COMPACT_ATOMS: atom_id res chain seq x y z
N MET A 1 62.63 14.74 5.39
CA MET A 1 61.24 15.10 5.74
C MET A 1 60.33 14.51 4.68
N LEU A 2 59.67 13.39 4.98
CA LEU A 2 58.66 12.81 4.13
C LEU A 2 57.29 13.37 4.55
N PRO A 3 56.47 13.90 3.67
CA PRO A 3 55.11 14.23 4.04
C PRO A 3 54.29 12.95 4.09
N LEU A 4 53.68 12.77 5.23
CA LEU A 4 52.72 11.68 5.49
C LEU A 4 51.41 12.03 4.74
N LEU A 5 51.16 11.38 3.62
CA LEU A 5 49.85 11.46 2.94
C LEU A 5 48.84 10.63 3.71
N LEU A 6 48.03 11.30 4.50
CA LEU A 6 46.82 10.67 5.04
C LEU A 6 45.86 10.46 3.89
N ALA A 7 45.71 9.23 3.48
CA ALA A 7 44.61 8.84 2.60
C ALA A 7 43.34 8.79 3.44
N LEU A 8 42.46 9.80 3.30
CA LEU A 8 41.13 9.73 3.79
C LEU A 8 40.38 8.69 2.94
N ALA A 9 40.18 7.51 3.50
CA ALA A 9 39.24 6.55 2.93
C ALA A 9 37.83 7.09 3.13
N ALA A 10 37.19 7.55 2.08
CA ALA A 10 35.80 7.90 2.13
C ALA A 10 34.98 6.61 2.34
N VAL A 11 34.39 6.46 3.51
CA VAL A 11 33.43 5.39 3.77
C VAL A 11 32.14 5.77 3.05
N GLN A 12 31.90 5.17 1.91
CA GLN A 12 30.62 5.30 1.23
C GLN A 12 29.62 4.41 1.95
N ALA A 13 28.60 5.02 2.54
CA ALA A 13 27.47 4.28 3.08
C ALA A 13 26.78 3.56 1.92
N ALA A 14 26.69 2.23 1.98
CA ALA A 14 25.89 1.47 1.03
C ALA A 14 24.44 1.92 1.12
N PRO A 15 23.70 2.09 -0.01
CA PRO A 15 22.29 2.39 0.05
C PRO A 15 21.58 1.30 0.84
N ASP A 16 20.80 1.71 1.83
CA ASP A 16 20.07 0.78 2.68
C ASP A 16 18.90 0.20 1.90
N THR A 17 19.14 -0.91 1.20
CA THR A 17 18.13 -1.60 0.40
C THR A 17 17.02 -2.21 1.25
N LEU A 18 17.25 -2.41 2.56
CA LEU A 18 16.25 -2.94 3.48
C LEU A 18 15.26 -1.87 3.91
N ALA A 19 15.68 -0.62 4.01
CA ALA A 19 14.80 0.49 4.35
C ALA A 19 13.82 0.82 3.21
N ALA A 20 14.08 0.36 1.98
CA ALA A 20 13.22 0.58 0.83
C ALA A 20 12.01 -0.36 0.76
N ALA A 21 11.97 -1.41 1.59
CA ALA A 21 10.88 -2.39 1.61
C ALA A 21 9.77 -1.98 2.58
N SER A 22 9.23 -0.77 2.38
CA SER A 22 8.07 -0.27 3.13
C SER A 22 6.85 -0.23 2.22
N PRO A 23 5.66 -0.60 2.72
CA PRO A 23 4.43 -0.46 1.94
C PRO A 23 3.93 0.98 1.85
N VAL A 24 4.59 1.92 2.52
CA VAL A 24 4.23 3.34 2.37
C VAL A 24 4.47 3.77 0.93
N GLY A 25 3.49 4.43 0.33
CA GLY A 25 3.55 4.90 -1.04
C GLY A 25 2.25 4.72 -1.79
N THR A 26 2.33 4.79 -3.09
CA THR A 26 1.18 4.78 -3.99
C THR A 26 1.14 3.46 -4.77
N TRP A 27 -0.02 2.84 -4.81
CA TRP A 27 -0.20 1.49 -5.33
C TRP A 27 -1.39 1.41 -6.27
N ALA A 28 -1.21 0.67 -7.36
CA ALA A 28 -2.29 0.36 -8.30
C ALA A 28 -2.80 -1.07 -8.08
N ASN A 29 -4.11 -1.25 -8.13
CA ASN A 29 -4.72 -2.58 -8.13
C ASN A 29 -4.43 -3.31 -9.46
N PRO A 30 -4.71 -4.63 -9.58
CA PRO A 30 -4.34 -5.39 -10.78
C PRO A 30 -4.87 -4.82 -12.09
N GLY A 31 -6.06 -4.27 -12.10
CA GLY A 31 -6.65 -3.69 -13.30
C GLY A 31 -6.26 -2.24 -13.56
N GLY A 32 -5.54 -1.60 -12.65
CA GLY A 32 -5.21 -0.17 -12.76
C GLY A 32 -6.41 0.75 -12.62
N SER A 33 -7.53 0.25 -12.11
CA SER A 33 -8.77 1.03 -11.98
C SER A 33 -8.82 1.85 -10.70
N VAL A 34 -8.00 1.53 -9.71
CA VAL A 34 -7.93 2.21 -8.43
C VAL A 34 -6.47 2.41 -8.03
N ILE A 35 -6.14 3.60 -7.59
CA ILE A 35 -4.85 3.94 -6.99
C ILE A 35 -5.07 4.22 -5.51
N VAL A 36 -4.29 3.58 -4.67
CA VAL A 36 -4.36 3.71 -3.22
C VAL A 36 -3.06 4.29 -2.69
N GLU A 37 -3.16 5.26 -1.82
CA GLU A 37 -2.03 5.81 -1.09
C GLU A 37 -1.99 5.22 0.30
N ILE A 38 -0.89 4.54 0.63
CA ILE A 38 -0.63 3.97 1.95
C ILE A 38 0.31 4.91 2.70
N ALA A 39 -0.08 5.29 3.90
CA ALA A 39 0.68 6.19 4.75
C ALA A 39 0.54 5.79 6.21
N ALA A 40 1.47 6.27 7.04
CA ALA A 40 1.36 6.12 8.48
C ALA A 40 0.14 6.89 9.01
N CYS A 41 -0.63 6.27 9.89
CA CYS A 41 -1.84 6.86 10.47
C CYS A 41 -1.91 6.72 12.00
N GLY A 42 -0.83 6.28 12.63
CA GLY A 42 -0.69 6.10 14.07
C GLY A 42 0.67 5.50 14.37
N ASP A 43 0.91 5.16 15.63
CA ASP A 43 2.16 4.53 16.05
C ASP A 43 2.26 3.13 15.41
N SER A 44 3.17 2.96 14.47
CA SER A 44 3.38 1.71 13.73
C SER A 44 2.16 1.23 12.94
N GLU A 45 1.18 2.09 12.72
CA GLU A 45 -0.02 1.77 11.96
C GLU A 45 0.02 2.39 10.57
N LEU A 46 -0.51 1.64 9.59
CA LEU A 46 -0.65 2.10 8.22
C LEU A 46 -2.13 2.11 7.83
N CYS A 47 -2.50 3.15 7.10
CA CYS A 47 -3.83 3.30 6.50
C CYS A 47 -3.69 3.52 5.00
N GLY A 48 -4.72 3.16 4.24
CA GLY A 48 -4.73 3.34 2.79
C GLY A 48 -6.01 4.01 2.33
N ARG A 49 -5.86 5.05 1.50
CA ARG A 49 -6.98 5.81 0.94
C ARG A 49 -6.92 5.79 -0.58
N VAL A 50 -8.09 5.76 -1.20
CA VAL A 50 -8.18 5.91 -2.65
C VAL A 50 -7.76 7.31 -3.05
N SER A 51 -6.71 7.42 -3.85
CA SER A 51 -6.23 8.70 -4.39
C SER A 51 -6.71 8.95 -5.81
N TRP A 52 -7.04 7.90 -6.54
CA TRP A 52 -7.61 7.98 -7.88
C TRP A 52 -8.42 6.72 -8.18
N ALA A 53 -9.45 6.87 -9.01
CA ALA A 53 -10.25 5.75 -9.50
C ALA A 53 -10.80 6.07 -10.89
N SER A 54 -10.95 5.02 -11.71
CA SER A 54 -11.59 5.14 -13.02
C SER A 54 -13.08 5.46 -12.88
N ASP A 55 -13.67 5.98 -13.93
CA ASP A 55 -15.12 6.26 -13.95
C ASP A 55 -15.94 5.00 -13.68
N LYS A 56 -15.50 3.85 -14.22
CA LYS A 56 -16.16 2.57 -13.98
C LYS A 56 -16.06 2.17 -12.50
N ALA A 57 -14.89 2.28 -11.89
CA ALA A 57 -14.71 1.95 -10.48
C ALA A 57 -15.57 2.85 -9.59
N LYS A 58 -15.64 4.15 -9.91
CA LYS A 58 -16.51 5.09 -9.17
C LYS A 58 -17.98 4.73 -9.33
N ALA A 59 -18.43 4.36 -10.52
CA ALA A 59 -19.81 3.97 -10.77
C ALA A 59 -20.18 2.67 -10.03
N ASP A 60 -19.30 1.68 -10.05
CA ASP A 60 -19.50 0.42 -9.34
C ASP A 60 -19.58 0.64 -7.82
N ALA A 61 -18.71 1.46 -7.28
CA ALA A 61 -18.74 1.82 -5.86
C ALA A 61 -20.04 2.56 -5.48
N ARG A 62 -20.50 3.47 -6.34
CA ARG A 62 -21.74 4.23 -6.12
C ARG A 62 -22.96 3.31 -6.07
N LYS A 63 -23.02 2.30 -6.93
CA LYS A 63 -24.08 1.28 -6.92
C LYS A 63 -24.22 0.59 -5.56
N HIS A 64 -23.12 0.45 -4.85
CA HIS A 64 -23.07 -0.23 -3.55
C HIS A 64 -23.00 0.75 -2.37
N GLY A 65 -23.25 2.03 -2.62
CA GLY A 65 -23.39 3.04 -1.59
C GLY A 65 -22.12 3.76 -1.17
N THR A 66 -21.03 3.63 -1.93
CA THR A 66 -19.80 4.39 -1.69
C THR A 66 -19.66 5.51 -2.71
N ASP A 67 -19.82 6.75 -2.23
CA ASP A 67 -19.68 7.95 -3.05
C ASP A 67 -19.36 9.15 -2.15
N PRO A 68 -18.20 9.82 -2.37
CA PRO A 68 -17.20 9.56 -3.40
C PRO A 68 -16.28 8.38 -3.06
N LEU A 69 -15.83 7.66 -4.05
CA LEU A 69 -14.83 6.62 -3.87
C LEU A 69 -13.44 7.23 -3.58
N ILE A 70 -13.07 8.28 -4.31
CA ILE A 70 -11.80 9.00 -4.07
C ILE A 70 -11.84 9.62 -2.67
N GLY A 71 -10.80 9.39 -1.89
CA GLY A 71 -10.69 9.80 -0.49
C GLY A 71 -11.19 8.76 0.50
N THR A 72 -11.88 7.73 0.05
CA THR A 72 -12.37 6.65 0.91
C THR A 72 -11.19 5.86 1.47
N GLU A 73 -11.21 5.63 2.77
CA GLU A 73 -10.23 4.80 3.45
C GLU A 73 -10.59 3.33 3.23
N LEU A 74 -9.74 2.60 2.52
CA LEU A 74 -9.90 1.17 2.28
C LEU A 74 -9.17 0.34 3.33
N MET A 75 -7.98 0.77 3.71
CA MET A 75 -7.14 0.05 4.67
C MET A 75 -7.17 0.78 6.01
N HIS A 76 -7.65 0.08 7.03
CA HIS A 76 -7.78 0.64 8.38
C HIS A 76 -6.80 -0.05 9.32
N ASN A 77 -5.97 0.71 9.99
CA ASN A 77 -5.14 0.29 11.12
C ASN A 77 -4.37 -1.00 10.85
N PHE A 78 -3.60 -1.03 9.77
CA PHE A 78 -2.71 -2.15 9.49
C PHE A 78 -1.49 -2.06 10.39
N VAL A 79 -1.32 -3.04 11.26
CA VAL A 79 -0.21 -3.12 12.21
C VAL A 79 0.77 -4.21 11.78
N PRO A 80 2.07 -4.07 12.11
CA PRO A 80 3.04 -5.11 11.82
C PRO A 80 2.63 -6.45 12.41
N ASN A 81 2.77 -7.51 11.63
CA ASN A 81 2.39 -8.88 12.00
C ASN A 81 3.40 -9.89 11.44
N GLY A 82 4.65 -9.78 11.88
CA GLY A 82 5.75 -10.57 11.38
C GLY A 82 6.60 -9.83 10.34
N ALA A 83 7.63 -10.50 9.85
CA ALA A 83 8.52 -9.92 8.86
C ALA A 83 7.78 -9.64 7.56
N ASP A 84 7.86 -8.41 7.07
CA ASP A 84 7.25 -7.96 5.82
C ASP A 84 5.74 -8.17 5.76
N ARG A 85 5.08 -8.24 6.91
CA ARG A 85 3.63 -8.49 7.00
C ARG A 85 2.95 -7.49 7.92
N TRP A 86 1.72 -7.15 7.54
CA TRP A 86 0.82 -6.27 8.31
C TRP A 86 -0.57 -6.89 8.30
N ARG A 87 -1.32 -6.60 9.33
CA ARG A 87 -2.71 -7.05 9.46
C ARG A 87 -3.59 -5.91 9.90
N GLY A 88 -4.76 -5.81 9.29
CA GLY A 88 -5.75 -4.79 9.61
C GLY A 88 -7.11 -5.11 9.06
N MET A 89 -7.90 -4.07 8.86
CA MET A 89 -9.25 -4.17 8.31
C MET A 89 -9.27 -3.56 6.92
N LEU A 90 -9.89 -4.25 5.97
CA LEU A 90 -10.04 -3.81 4.60
C LEU A 90 -11.52 -3.58 4.28
N PHE A 91 -11.84 -2.37 3.85
CA PHE A 91 -13.16 -2.03 3.31
C PHE A 91 -13.17 -2.29 1.80
N VAL A 92 -14.16 -3.05 1.35
CA VAL A 92 -14.37 -3.37 -0.07
C VAL A 92 -15.61 -2.64 -0.55
N PRO A 93 -15.46 -1.54 -1.32
CA PRO A 93 -16.60 -0.69 -1.72
C PRO A 93 -17.67 -1.44 -2.53
N ASP A 94 -17.25 -2.33 -3.41
CA ASP A 94 -18.16 -3.08 -4.29
C ASP A 94 -19.04 -4.07 -3.51
N LEU A 95 -18.64 -4.44 -2.32
CA LEU A 95 -19.41 -5.34 -1.44
C LEU A 95 -20.01 -4.60 -0.26
N LYS A 96 -19.63 -3.35 -0.03
CA LYS A 96 -19.95 -2.55 1.16
C LYS A 96 -19.66 -3.34 2.43
N ARG A 97 -18.51 -3.99 2.48
CA ARG A 97 -18.09 -4.84 3.59
C ARG A 97 -16.67 -4.51 4.03
N THR A 98 -16.47 -4.63 5.33
CA THR A 98 -15.14 -4.58 5.94
C THR A 98 -14.78 -5.98 6.42
N SER A 99 -13.58 -6.43 6.11
CA SER A 99 -13.08 -7.73 6.51
C SER A 99 -11.66 -7.64 7.04
N LYS A 100 -11.24 -8.64 7.78
CA LYS A 100 -9.84 -8.79 8.16
C LYS A 100 -9.00 -9.02 6.90
N ALA A 101 -7.84 -8.41 6.85
CA ALA A 101 -6.96 -8.52 5.72
C ALA A 101 -5.50 -8.55 6.15
N ASP A 102 -4.69 -9.20 5.33
CA ASP A 102 -3.24 -9.23 5.47
C ASP A 102 -2.60 -8.52 4.29
N LEU A 103 -1.52 -7.80 4.57
CA LEU A 103 -0.64 -7.23 3.58
C LEU A 103 0.72 -7.89 3.71
N GLN A 104 1.30 -8.30 2.60
CA GLN A 104 2.65 -8.83 2.53
C GLN A 104 3.47 -8.05 1.53
N GLN A 105 4.63 -7.55 1.96
CA GLN A 105 5.61 -6.95 1.06
C GLN A 105 6.33 -8.07 0.31
N LEU A 106 6.11 -8.16 -1.00
CA LEU A 106 6.74 -9.19 -1.83
C LEU A 106 8.06 -8.71 -2.45
N ALA A 107 8.10 -7.44 -2.81
CA ALA A 107 9.22 -6.76 -3.42
C ALA A 107 9.08 -5.26 -3.17
N PRO A 108 10.09 -4.42 -3.42
CA PRO A 108 9.94 -2.97 -3.25
C PRO A 108 8.79 -2.37 -4.06
N ASP A 109 8.43 -2.99 -5.18
CA ASP A 109 7.40 -2.52 -6.11
C ASP A 109 6.13 -3.39 -6.12
N ARG A 110 6.01 -4.39 -5.23
CA ARG A 110 4.86 -5.28 -5.19
C ARG A 110 4.44 -5.62 -3.77
N ILE A 111 3.15 -5.54 -3.53
CA ILE A 111 2.53 -6.02 -2.30
C ILE A 111 1.37 -6.95 -2.62
N LYS A 112 1.11 -7.86 -1.71
CA LYS A 112 -0.03 -8.76 -1.77
C LYS A 112 -1.02 -8.37 -0.69
N ILE A 113 -2.26 -8.10 -1.10
CA ILE A 113 -3.37 -7.86 -0.17
C ILE A 113 -4.27 -9.08 -0.23
N ARG A 114 -4.56 -9.64 0.93
CA ARG A 114 -5.47 -10.77 1.07
C ARG A 114 -6.57 -10.43 2.07
N GLY A 115 -7.81 -10.43 1.60
CA GLY A 115 -8.98 -10.22 2.44
C GLY A 115 -9.85 -11.46 2.48
N CYS A 116 -10.52 -11.70 3.61
CA CYS A 116 -11.41 -12.83 3.81
C CYS A 116 -12.79 -12.33 4.21
N ALA A 117 -13.81 -12.65 3.41
CA ALA A 117 -15.15 -12.08 3.56
C ALA A 117 -16.00 -12.76 4.62
N VAL A 118 -15.94 -14.07 4.80
CA VAL A 118 -16.73 -14.79 5.80
C VAL A 118 -15.80 -15.70 6.59
N GLY A 119 -15.32 -15.22 7.75
CA GLY A 119 -14.33 -15.95 8.51
C GLY A 119 -13.11 -16.25 7.64
N ARG A 120 -12.77 -17.53 7.48
CA ARG A 120 -11.67 -17.98 6.61
C ARG A 120 -12.17 -18.63 5.31
N ALA A 121 -13.47 -18.60 5.04
CA ALA A 121 -14.06 -19.41 3.98
C ALA A 121 -13.93 -18.79 2.58
N LEU A 122 -13.94 -17.47 2.46
CA LEU A 122 -13.85 -16.76 1.18
C LEU A 122 -12.75 -15.72 1.23
N CYS A 123 -11.55 -16.14 0.87
CA CYS A 123 -10.40 -15.26 0.83
C CYS A 123 -10.04 -14.94 -0.61
N LYS A 124 -9.76 -13.68 -0.90
CA LYS A 124 -9.24 -13.21 -2.17
C LYS A 124 -7.94 -12.48 -1.96
N SER A 125 -6.99 -12.75 -2.85
CA SER A 125 -5.70 -12.08 -2.88
C SER A 125 -5.55 -11.27 -4.14
N GLN A 126 -4.93 -10.09 -4.02
CA GLN A 126 -4.56 -9.24 -5.14
C GLN A 126 -3.10 -8.83 -5.01
N ILE A 127 -2.41 -8.76 -6.12
CA ILE A 127 -1.08 -8.18 -6.19
C ILE A 127 -1.23 -6.73 -6.65
N TRP A 128 -0.79 -5.81 -5.81
CA TRP A 128 -0.75 -4.39 -6.14
C TRP A 128 0.67 -4.00 -6.52
N THR A 129 0.79 -3.16 -7.52
CA THR A 129 2.09 -2.68 -8.01
C THR A 129 2.28 -1.22 -7.63
N ARG A 130 3.52 -0.87 -7.30
CA ARG A 130 3.85 0.51 -6.97
C ARG A 130 3.61 1.40 -8.17
N SER A 131 2.93 2.51 -7.94
CA SER A 131 2.56 3.47 -8.96
C SER A 131 3.10 4.85 -8.60
N ALA A 132 3.31 5.67 -9.61
CA ALA A 132 3.51 7.10 -9.37
C ALA A 132 2.20 7.73 -8.90
N PRO A 133 2.24 8.82 -8.09
CA PRO A 133 1.04 9.55 -7.74
C PRO A 133 0.31 9.96 -9.01
N HIS A 134 -0.99 9.65 -9.07
CA HIS A 134 -1.79 10.03 -10.21
C HIS A 134 -2.04 11.54 -10.18
N GLN A 135 -1.50 12.24 -11.15
CA GLN A 135 -1.81 13.65 -11.31
C GLN A 135 -3.07 13.76 -12.14
N ALA A 136 -4.04 14.52 -11.63
CA ALA A 136 -5.22 14.82 -12.40
C ALA A 136 -4.81 15.51 -13.70
N VAL A 137 -5.01 14.83 -14.81
CA VAL A 137 -4.83 15.43 -16.13
C VAL A 137 -6.10 16.21 -16.41
N ASN A 138 -5.94 17.51 -16.51
CA ASN A 138 -7.03 18.38 -16.92
C ASN A 138 -7.33 18.18 -18.41
#